data_5f38cde9c9fb004bb12e24bc1693e7da
#
_entry.id   5f38cde9c9fb004bb12e24bc1693e7da
#
_cell.length_a   1.000
_cell.length_b   1.000
_cell.length_c   1.000
_cell.angle_alpha   90.00
_cell.angle_beta   90.00
_cell.angle_gamma   90.00
#
_symmetry.space_group_name_H-M   'P 1'
#
loop_
_entity.id
_entity.type
_entity.pdbx_description
1 polymer ?
#
loop_
_entity_poly.entity_id
_entity_poly.type
_entity_poly.pdbx_seq_one_letter_code
_entity_poly.pdbx_strand_id
1 'polypeptide(L)'
;KSLQDSKSIDHIPFNIKNVFRDKVNLAAFFSYSVAQSMMVMVMFLTSLIMVEKGYDYLAVSFTVSIHVVGMFAFSSLVGIITDSLGRKKVSILGMITLAAGCFITPITSNYFVITLGLFLIGLGWSGSNVASTSMIADRNPVEQRGRVTGLNDMSSGAFSVLFTLIGPVIANFTSLTIICFIATFISLVPILLLISLNELKPGQFK
;
A
#
# COMPACT_ATOMS: atom_id res chain seq x y z
N LYS A 1 18.09 38.51 30.20
CA LYS A 1 18.79 37.18 30.22
C LYS A 1 17.93 36.22 29.42
N SER A 2 18.17 36.12 28.29
CA SER A 2 18.90 35.53 27.19
C SER A 2 18.07 34.46 26.50
N LEU A 3 17.48 34.90 25.39
CA LEU A 3 16.91 34.01 24.33
C LEU A 3 18.04 33.29 23.56
N GLN A 4 19.13 32.93 24.21
CA GLN A 4 20.37 32.48 23.55
C GLN A 4 20.70 31.00 23.77
N ASP A 5 19.78 30.21 24.34
CA ASP A 5 19.89 28.74 24.33
C ASP A 5 18.95 28.09 23.27
N SER A 6 19.01 28.57 22.02
CA SER A 6 18.63 27.73 20.91
C SER A 6 19.73 26.67 20.76
N LYS A 7 19.54 25.50 21.42
CA LYS A 7 20.33 24.30 21.12
C LYS A 7 20.49 24.23 19.62
N SER A 8 21.73 24.31 19.14
CA SER A 8 22.07 23.97 17.78
C SER A 8 21.42 22.61 17.50
N ILE A 9 20.39 22.64 16.67
CA ILE A 9 19.81 21.41 16.15
C ILE A 9 20.95 20.80 15.33
N ASP A 10 21.66 19.83 15.91
CA ASP A 10 22.65 19.05 15.20
C ASP A 10 21.95 18.49 13.96
N HIS A 11 22.23 19.09 12.82
CA HIS A 11 21.70 18.65 11.54
C HIS A 11 22.28 17.26 11.23
N ILE A 12 21.57 16.21 11.69
CA ILE A 12 21.92 14.83 11.31
C ILE A 12 21.85 14.79 9.79
N PRO A 13 22.99 14.56 9.08
CA PRO A 13 23.00 14.59 7.63
C PRO A 13 22.10 13.45 7.10
N PHE A 14 21.13 13.82 6.27
CA PHE A 14 20.24 12.86 5.64
C PHE A 14 21.02 12.03 4.61
N ASN A 15 21.10 10.71 4.83
CA ASN A 15 21.79 9.80 3.92
C ASN A 15 20.82 8.71 3.42
N ILE A 16 20.42 8.83 2.18
CA ILE A 16 19.53 7.90 1.49
C ILE A 16 20.03 6.44 1.55
N LYS A 17 21.35 6.21 1.45
CA LYS A 17 21.92 4.86 1.53
C LYS A 17 21.66 4.20 2.88
N ASN A 18 21.68 4.98 3.96
CA ASN A 18 21.40 4.46 5.30
C ASN A 18 19.93 4.06 5.46
N VAL A 19 19.01 4.81 4.84
CA VAL A 19 17.58 4.50 4.85
C VAL A 19 17.34 3.13 4.20
N PHE A 20 17.94 2.85 3.04
CA PHE A 20 17.75 1.59 2.32
C PHE A 20 18.60 0.42 2.86
N ARG A 21 19.62 0.67 3.71
CA ARG A 21 20.34 -0.39 4.44
C ARG A 21 19.54 -0.94 5.62
N ASP A 22 18.61 -0.19 6.15
CA ASP A 22 17.74 -0.66 7.23
C ASP A 22 16.68 -1.60 6.66
N LYS A 23 16.67 -2.85 7.13
CA LYS A 23 15.75 -3.89 6.65
C LYS A 23 14.29 -3.56 6.88
N VAL A 24 13.98 -2.80 7.95
CA VAL A 24 12.61 -2.40 8.28
C VAL A 24 12.13 -1.33 7.30
N ASN A 25 12.95 -0.31 7.05
CA ASN A 25 12.65 0.69 6.04
C ASN A 25 12.49 0.04 4.66
N LEU A 26 13.41 -0.85 4.28
CA LEU A 26 13.33 -1.55 2.99
C LEU A 26 12.02 -2.35 2.86
N ALA A 27 11.63 -3.09 3.90
CA ALA A 27 10.37 -3.83 3.89
C ALA A 27 9.16 -2.91 3.85
N ALA A 28 9.17 -1.78 4.55
CA ALA A 28 8.11 -0.78 4.50
C ALA A 28 7.97 -0.18 3.09
N PHE A 29 9.08 0.24 2.48
CA PHE A 29 9.11 0.77 1.11
C PHE A 29 8.59 -0.25 0.10
N PHE A 30 9.07 -1.48 0.18
CA PHE A 30 8.69 -2.53 -0.76
C PHE A 30 7.21 -2.92 -0.61
N SER A 31 6.74 -3.12 0.63
CA SER A 31 5.34 -3.46 0.89
C SER A 31 4.40 -2.38 0.41
N TYR A 32 4.70 -1.12 0.72
CA TYR A 32 3.86 0.00 0.30
C TYR A 32 3.91 0.22 -1.22
N SER A 33 5.09 0.14 -1.84
CA SER A 33 5.22 0.30 -3.29
C SER A 33 4.44 -0.76 -4.06
N VAL A 34 4.48 -2.02 -3.61
CA VAL A 34 3.69 -3.10 -4.22
C VAL A 34 2.20 -2.90 -3.96
N ALA A 35 1.80 -2.58 -2.72
CA ALA A 35 0.39 -2.34 -2.39
C ALA A 35 -0.19 -1.19 -3.22
N GLN A 36 0.51 -0.07 -3.31
CA GLN A 36 0.12 1.09 -4.11
C GLN A 36 -0.01 0.75 -5.59
N SER A 37 1.00 0.08 -6.15
CA SER A 37 1.04 -0.24 -7.57
C SER A 37 -0.07 -1.21 -7.97
N MET A 38 -0.26 -2.28 -7.22
CA MET A 38 -1.30 -3.28 -7.51
C MET A 38 -2.70 -2.70 -7.29
N MET A 39 -2.90 -1.91 -6.23
CA MET A 39 -4.16 -1.23 -5.95
C MET A 39 -4.57 -0.33 -7.12
N VAL A 40 -3.72 0.59 -7.56
CA VAL A 40 -4.06 1.55 -8.63
C VAL A 40 -4.26 0.82 -9.96
N MET A 41 -3.37 -0.13 -10.30
CA MET A 41 -3.49 -0.89 -11.54
C MET A 41 -4.79 -1.70 -11.60
N VAL A 42 -5.11 -2.47 -10.54
CA VAL A 42 -6.31 -3.31 -10.53
C VAL A 42 -7.59 -2.48 -10.43
N MET A 43 -7.60 -1.35 -9.69
CA MET A 43 -8.72 -0.40 -9.71
C MET A 43 -9.02 0.10 -11.12
N PHE A 44 -7.98 0.50 -11.87
CA PHE A 44 -8.11 0.93 -13.26
C PHE A 44 -8.61 -0.20 -14.17
N LEU A 45 -8.02 -1.40 -14.10
CA LEU A 45 -8.43 -2.56 -14.88
C LEU A 45 -9.86 -3.00 -14.55
N THR A 46 -10.26 -2.94 -13.28
CA THR A 46 -11.63 -3.27 -12.86
C THR A 46 -12.65 -2.36 -13.52
N SER A 47 -12.36 -1.07 -13.61
CA SER A 47 -13.24 -0.12 -14.30
C SER A 47 -13.44 -0.50 -15.78
N LEU A 48 -12.37 -0.92 -16.47
CA LEU A 48 -12.45 -1.42 -17.86
C LEU A 48 -13.25 -2.73 -17.93
N ILE A 49 -12.98 -3.69 -17.06
CA ILE A 49 -13.70 -4.99 -16.98
C ILE A 49 -15.21 -4.75 -16.78
N MET A 50 -15.59 -3.80 -15.93
CA MET A 50 -17.00 -3.49 -15.69
C MET A 50 -17.67 -2.92 -16.93
N VAL A 51 -17.00 -2.00 -17.65
CA VAL A 51 -17.52 -1.46 -18.92
C VAL A 51 -17.65 -2.56 -19.97
N GLU A 52 -16.68 -3.44 -20.14
CA GLU A 52 -16.75 -4.61 -21.04
C GLU A 52 -17.90 -5.56 -20.70
N LYS A 53 -18.22 -5.70 -19.41
CA LYS A 53 -19.36 -6.50 -18.92
C LYS A 53 -20.71 -5.81 -19.05
N GLY A 54 -20.76 -4.58 -19.62
CA GLY A 54 -21.97 -3.83 -19.89
C GLY A 54 -22.51 -3.03 -18.72
N TYR A 55 -21.72 -2.78 -17.67
CA TYR A 55 -22.09 -1.87 -16.59
C TYR A 55 -22.02 -0.42 -17.06
N ASP A 56 -22.97 0.39 -16.62
CA ASP A 56 -22.98 1.82 -16.88
C ASP A 56 -21.92 2.56 -16.04
N TYR A 57 -21.61 3.79 -16.45
CA TYR A 57 -20.61 4.62 -15.74
C TYR A 57 -20.99 4.96 -14.32
N LEU A 58 -22.28 4.99 -13.99
CA LEU A 58 -22.76 5.23 -12.63
C LEU A 58 -22.40 4.06 -11.70
N ALA A 59 -22.63 2.83 -12.16
CA ALA A 59 -22.27 1.63 -11.42
C ALA A 59 -20.74 1.54 -11.20
N VAL A 60 -19.94 1.85 -12.24
CA VAL A 60 -18.48 1.90 -12.13
C VAL A 60 -18.04 2.95 -11.10
N SER A 61 -18.59 4.16 -11.17
CA SER A 61 -18.26 5.26 -10.25
C SER A 61 -18.62 4.92 -8.81
N PHE A 62 -19.77 4.27 -8.58
CA PHE A 62 -20.17 3.84 -7.25
C PHE A 62 -19.23 2.76 -6.69
N THR A 63 -18.84 1.80 -7.50
CA THR A 63 -17.85 0.77 -7.12
C THR A 63 -16.50 1.37 -6.73
N VAL A 64 -16.00 2.35 -7.51
CA VAL A 64 -14.77 3.09 -7.17
C VAL A 64 -14.94 3.91 -5.89
N SER A 65 -16.11 4.51 -5.67
CA SER A 65 -16.39 5.25 -4.43
C SER A 65 -16.34 4.34 -3.20
N ILE A 66 -16.89 3.13 -3.28
CA ILE A 66 -16.84 2.13 -2.21
C ILE A 66 -15.38 1.67 -1.96
N HIS A 67 -14.57 1.56 -3.02
CA HIS A 67 -13.13 1.32 -2.89
C HIS A 67 -12.44 2.43 -2.07
N VAL A 68 -12.71 3.69 -2.39
CA VAL A 68 -12.14 4.85 -1.66
C VAL A 68 -12.59 4.85 -0.19
N VAL A 69 -13.83 4.45 0.10
CA VAL A 69 -14.29 4.21 1.49
C VAL A 69 -13.41 3.15 2.17
N GLY A 70 -13.10 2.03 1.49
CA GLY A 70 -12.17 1.01 2.00
C GLY A 70 -10.77 1.56 2.32
N MET A 71 -10.27 2.49 1.49
CA MET A 71 -8.95 3.11 1.70
C MET A 71 -8.88 3.98 2.95
N PHE A 72 -9.89 4.82 3.19
CA PHE A 72 -9.80 5.93 4.15
C PHE A 72 -10.71 5.82 5.36
N ALA A 73 -11.94 5.30 5.23
CA ALA A 73 -12.90 5.30 6.33
C ALA A 73 -12.45 4.46 7.53
N PHE A 74 -11.65 3.44 7.29
CA PHE A 74 -11.16 2.52 8.32
C PHE A 74 -9.72 2.82 8.77
N SER A 75 -9.06 3.87 8.24
CA SER A 75 -7.65 4.15 8.53
C SER A 75 -7.35 4.36 10.01
N SER A 76 -8.25 5.03 10.75
CA SER A 76 -8.10 5.21 12.20
C SER A 76 -8.18 3.89 12.96
N LEU A 77 -9.12 3.01 12.59
CA LEU A 77 -9.24 1.68 13.17
C LEU A 77 -8.02 0.83 12.85
N VAL A 78 -7.55 0.86 11.60
CA VAL A 78 -6.32 0.19 11.17
C VAL A 78 -5.11 0.71 11.97
N GLY A 79 -5.05 2.01 12.27
CA GLY A 79 -4.02 2.60 13.13
C GLY A 79 -4.02 1.98 14.53
N ILE A 80 -5.18 1.91 15.19
CA ILE A 80 -5.34 1.29 16.52
C ILE A 80 -4.91 -0.19 16.47
N ILE A 81 -5.32 -0.93 15.44
CA ILE A 81 -4.94 -2.33 15.25
C ILE A 81 -3.42 -2.44 15.02
N THR A 82 -2.81 -1.53 14.28
CA THR A 82 -1.37 -1.48 14.04
C THR A 82 -0.59 -1.26 15.33
N ASP A 83 -1.10 -0.45 16.24
CA ASP A 83 -0.48 -0.23 17.54
C ASP A 83 -0.63 -1.43 18.48
N SER A 84 -1.75 -2.15 18.42
CA SER A 84 -2.03 -3.29 19.30
C SER A 84 -1.42 -4.60 18.83
N LEU A 85 -1.57 -4.95 17.53
CA LEU A 85 -1.09 -6.22 16.96
C LEU A 85 0.37 -6.16 16.49
N GLY A 86 0.89 -4.95 16.23
CA GLY A 86 2.22 -4.73 15.67
C GLY A 86 2.20 -4.46 14.17
N ARG A 87 3.21 -3.69 13.73
CA ARG A 87 3.30 -3.16 12.35
C ARG A 87 3.42 -4.26 11.32
N LYS A 88 4.27 -5.24 11.59
CA LYS A 88 4.53 -6.38 10.70
C LYS A 88 3.26 -7.17 10.40
N LYS A 89 2.50 -7.54 11.45
CA LYS A 89 1.29 -8.36 11.28
C LYS A 89 0.21 -7.64 10.48
N VAL A 90 0.02 -6.35 10.75
CA VAL A 90 -0.99 -5.54 10.04
C VAL A 90 -0.59 -5.36 8.58
N SER A 91 0.69 -5.13 8.27
CA SER A 91 1.16 -5.09 6.88
C SER A 91 0.90 -6.41 6.16
N ILE A 92 1.20 -7.56 6.78
CA ILE A 92 0.92 -8.89 6.20
C ILE A 92 -0.58 -9.08 5.96
N LEU A 93 -1.42 -8.77 6.95
CA LEU A 93 -2.88 -8.87 6.79
C LEU A 93 -3.38 -7.95 5.68
N GLY A 94 -2.86 -6.73 5.59
CA GLY A 94 -3.17 -5.79 4.51
C GLY A 94 -2.83 -6.37 3.14
N MET A 95 -1.63 -6.96 2.97
CA MET A 95 -1.21 -7.57 1.70
C MET A 95 -2.08 -8.78 1.32
N ILE A 96 -2.46 -9.63 2.30
CA ILE A 96 -3.37 -10.76 2.08
C ILE A 96 -4.76 -10.27 1.66
N THR A 97 -5.29 -9.24 2.34
CA THR A 97 -6.61 -8.66 2.02
C THR A 97 -6.62 -8.05 0.62
N LEU A 98 -5.55 -7.34 0.26
CA LEU A 98 -5.38 -6.77 -1.08
C LEU A 98 -5.31 -7.87 -2.14
N ALA A 99 -4.51 -8.91 -1.91
CA ALA A 99 -4.40 -10.05 -2.81
C ALA A 99 -5.75 -10.78 -3.00
N ALA A 100 -6.52 -10.97 -1.92
CA ALA A 100 -7.86 -11.55 -1.99
C ALA A 100 -8.81 -10.69 -2.86
N GLY A 101 -8.77 -9.36 -2.71
CA GLY A 101 -9.53 -8.45 -3.56
C GLY A 101 -9.13 -8.55 -5.04
N CYS A 102 -7.81 -8.55 -5.34
CA CYS A 102 -7.30 -8.72 -6.69
C CYS A 102 -7.74 -10.06 -7.33
N PHE A 103 -7.80 -11.12 -6.53
CA PHE A 103 -8.25 -12.44 -6.97
C PHE A 103 -9.76 -12.49 -7.26
N ILE A 104 -10.59 -11.96 -6.36
CA ILE A 104 -12.05 -12.05 -6.44
C ILE A 104 -12.60 -11.19 -7.60
N THR A 105 -12.04 -10.01 -7.81
CA THR A 105 -12.59 -9.03 -8.76
C THR A 105 -12.77 -9.55 -10.19
N PRO A 106 -11.82 -10.27 -10.82
CA PRO A 106 -11.94 -10.69 -12.21
C PRO A 106 -12.78 -11.95 -12.42
N ILE A 107 -12.99 -12.79 -11.40
CA ILE A 107 -13.60 -14.13 -11.54
C ILE A 107 -15.12 -14.11 -11.69
N THR A 108 -15.76 -12.98 -11.53
CA THR A 108 -17.22 -12.86 -11.48
C THR A 108 -17.74 -11.76 -12.39
N SER A 109 -19.03 -11.87 -12.76
CA SER A 109 -19.79 -10.79 -13.37
C SER A 109 -20.84 -10.22 -12.41
N ASN A 110 -20.87 -10.65 -11.14
CA ASN A 110 -21.79 -10.11 -10.17
C ASN A 110 -21.30 -8.77 -9.64
N TYR A 111 -22.11 -7.73 -9.79
CA TYR A 111 -21.81 -6.35 -9.36
C TYR A 111 -21.34 -6.26 -7.90
N PHE A 112 -22.09 -6.89 -6.99
CA PHE A 112 -21.79 -6.80 -5.56
C PHE A 112 -20.46 -7.48 -5.21
N VAL A 113 -20.12 -8.57 -5.87
CA VAL A 113 -18.86 -9.30 -5.64
C VAL A 113 -17.68 -8.52 -6.20
N ILE A 114 -17.82 -7.89 -7.38
CA ILE A 114 -16.80 -6.98 -7.94
C ILE A 114 -16.57 -5.79 -6.98
N THR A 115 -17.65 -5.16 -6.52
CA THR A 115 -17.59 -4.03 -5.57
C THR A 115 -16.94 -4.43 -4.25
N LEU A 116 -17.27 -5.61 -3.70
CA LEU A 116 -16.62 -6.16 -2.52
C LEU A 116 -15.12 -6.42 -2.76
N GLY A 117 -14.76 -6.99 -3.91
CA GLY A 117 -13.36 -7.20 -4.27
C GLY A 117 -12.58 -5.89 -4.29
N LEU A 118 -13.14 -4.86 -4.91
CA LEU A 118 -12.52 -3.54 -4.98
C LEU A 118 -12.44 -2.85 -3.61
N PHE A 119 -13.45 -3.02 -2.75
CA PHE A 119 -13.41 -2.58 -1.35
C PHE A 119 -12.28 -3.26 -0.57
N LEU A 120 -12.10 -4.57 -0.72
CA LEU A 120 -11.01 -5.32 -0.07
C LEU A 120 -9.63 -4.86 -0.54
N ILE A 121 -9.47 -4.51 -1.82
CA ILE A 121 -8.23 -3.91 -2.35
C ILE A 121 -7.93 -2.59 -1.62
N GLY A 122 -8.93 -1.72 -1.47
CA GLY A 122 -8.79 -0.45 -0.75
C GLY A 122 -8.42 -0.64 0.73
N LEU A 123 -9.13 -1.54 1.41
CA LEU A 123 -8.87 -1.86 2.82
C LEU A 123 -7.49 -2.49 3.02
N GLY A 124 -7.08 -3.40 2.13
CA GLY A 124 -5.76 -4.03 2.17
C GLY A 124 -4.63 -3.04 1.94
N TRP A 125 -4.82 -2.11 1.00
CA TRP A 125 -3.91 -0.99 0.79
C TRP A 125 -3.79 -0.12 2.05
N SER A 126 -4.90 0.23 2.69
CA SER A 126 -4.92 1.01 3.93
C SER A 126 -4.09 0.32 5.03
N GLY A 127 -4.24 -1.01 5.19
CA GLY A 127 -3.44 -1.79 6.14
C GLY A 127 -1.94 -1.72 5.86
N SER A 128 -1.54 -1.89 4.61
CA SER A 128 -0.14 -1.79 4.21
C SER A 128 0.42 -0.38 4.36
N ASN A 129 -0.34 0.66 3.97
CA ASN A 129 0.06 2.05 4.05
C ASN A 129 0.28 2.49 5.50
N VAL A 130 -0.71 2.29 6.38
CA VAL A 130 -0.62 2.68 7.79
C VAL A 130 0.53 1.95 8.50
N ALA A 131 0.66 0.64 8.26
CA ALA A 131 1.75 -0.13 8.85
C ALA A 131 3.13 0.31 8.35
N SER A 132 3.30 0.54 7.05
CA SER A 132 4.58 0.98 6.45
C SER A 132 4.98 2.37 6.94
N THR A 133 4.04 3.32 6.98
CA THR A 133 4.29 4.66 7.52
C THR A 133 4.68 4.61 9.00
N SER A 134 4.04 3.75 9.79
CA SER A 134 4.40 3.52 11.20
C SER A 134 5.80 2.90 11.34
N MET A 135 6.17 1.93 10.50
CA MET A 135 7.52 1.36 10.47
C MET A 135 8.58 2.43 10.20
N ILE A 136 8.34 3.29 9.20
CA ILE A 136 9.22 4.40 8.86
C ILE A 136 9.34 5.38 10.03
N ALA A 137 8.22 5.73 10.67
CA ALA A 137 8.22 6.63 11.82
C ALA A 137 8.98 6.07 13.03
N ASP A 138 8.88 4.75 13.26
CA ASP A 138 9.56 4.09 14.37
C ASP A 138 11.09 3.97 14.15
N ARG A 139 11.54 3.89 12.88
CA ARG A 139 12.96 3.66 12.54
C ARG A 139 13.77 4.92 12.26
N ASN A 140 13.11 6.05 12.06
CA ASN A 140 13.81 7.27 11.65
C ASN A 140 13.64 8.39 12.68
N PRO A 141 14.66 9.22 12.92
CA PRO A 141 14.57 10.41 13.77
C PRO A 141 13.43 11.32 13.32
N VAL A 142 12.79 12.00 14.26
CA VAL A 142 11.61 12.85 14.01
C VAL A 142 11.89 13.87 12.89
N GLU A 143 13.11 14.44 12.86
CA GLU A 143 13.55 15.45 11.89
C GLU A 143 13.65 14.88 10.46
N GLN A 144 13.80 13.57 10.31
CA GLN A 144 13.97 12.91 9.02
C GLN A 144 12.71 12.18 8.54
N ARG A 145 11.72 11.96 9.40
CA ARG A 145 10.51 11.18 9.08
C ARG A 145 9.80 11.68 7.84
N GLY A 146 9.59 12.99 7.74
CA GLY A 146 8.93 13.59 6.57
C GLY A 146 9.69 13.35 5.27
N ARG A 147 11.03 13.40 5.29
CA ARG A 147 11.87 13.13 4.11
C ARG A 147 11.80 11.66 3.70
N VAL A 148 11.86 10.74 4.67
CA VAL A 148 11.80 9.29 4.39
C VAL A 148 10.41 8.90 3.91
N THR A 149 9.33 9.43 4.51
CA THR A 149 7.96 9.22 4.04
C THR A 149 7.75 9.78 2.63
N GLY A 150 8.21 10.99 2.36
CA GLY A 150 8.13 11.58 1.02
C GLY A 150 8.90 10.77 -0.04
N LEU A 151 10.06 10.20 0.32
CA LEU A 151 10.80 9.29 -0.56
C LEU A 151 10.02 7.99 -0.81
N ASN A 152 9.37 7.45 0.22
CA ASN A 152 8.50 6.27 0.11
C ASN A 152 7.32 6.54 -0.83
N ASP A 153 6.63 7.68 -0.65
CA ASP A 153 5.50 8.06 -1.49
C ASP A 153 5.91 8.32 -2.95
N MET A 154 7.04 8.99 -3.16
CA MET A 154 7.58 9.23 -4.49
C MET A 154 7.94 7.92 -5.21
N SER A 155 8.61 6.99 -4.52
CA SER A 155 8.98 5.70 -5.11
C SER A 155 7.75 4.85 -5.42
N SER A 156 6.80 4.77 -4.50
CA SER A 156 5.56 4.01 -4.70
C SER A 156 4.68 4.59 -5.81
N GLY A 157 4.62 5.93 -5.91
CA GLY A 157 3.94 6.62 -7.00
C GLY A 157 4.57 6.33 -8.36
N ALA A 158 5.90 6.36 -8.46
CA ALA A 158 6.63 6.04 -9.70
C ALA A 158 6.37 4.59 -10.16
N PHE A 159 6.45 3.61 -9.24
CA PHE A 159 6.11 2.22 -9.55
C PHE A 159 4.64 2.07 -9.93
N SER A 160 3.74 2.77 -9.24
CA SER A 160 2.30 2.74 -9.55
C SER A 160 2.00 3.21 -10.97
N VAL A 161 2.59 4.33 -11.39
CA VAL A 161 2.45 4.83 -12.78
C VAL A 161 2.98 3.80 -13.78
N LEU A 162 4.17 3.23 -13.52
CA LEU A 162 4.78 2.22 -14.40
C LEU A 162 3.87 1.00 -14.57
N PHE A 163 3.39 0.41 -13.47
CA PHE A 163 2.51 -0.77 -13.55
C PHE A 163 1.15 -0.46 -14.18
N THR A 164 0.60 0.73 -13.94
CA THR A 164 -0.68 1.15 -14.53
C THR A 164 -0.57 1.37 -16.04
N LEU A 165 0.59 1.80 -16.54
CA LEU A 165 0.84 1.93 -17.98
C LEU A 165 1.12 0.58 -18.64
N ILE A 166 1.91 -0.29 -17.98
CA ILE A 166 2.32 -1.58 -18.53
C ILE A 166 1.16 -2.60 -18.48
N GLY A 167 0.36 -2.60 -17.41
CA GLY A 167 -0.71 -3.57 -17.19
C GLY A 167 -1.67 -3.71 -18.39
N PRO A 168 -2.32 -2.64 -18.86
CA PRO A 168 -3.20 -2.69 -20.04
C PRO A 168 -2.49 -3.11 -21.33
N VAL A 169 -1.21 -2.74 -21.50
CA VAL A 169 -0.42 -3.17 -22.67
C VAL A 169 -0.24 -4.68 -22.68
N ILE A 170 0.12 -5.27 -21.54
CA ILE A 170 0.24 -6.74 -21.44
C ILE A 170 -1.15 -7.40 -21.58
N ALA A 171 -2.21 -6.77 -21.07
CA ALA A 171 -3.58 -7.27 -21.18
C ALA A 171 -4.03 -7.43 -22.64
N ASN A 172 -3.56 -6.61 -23.57
CA ASN A 172 -3.84 -6.75 -25.00
C ASN A 172 -3.28 -8.06 -25.61
N PHE A 173 -2.23 -8.63 -25.02
CA PHE A 173 -1.62 -9.89 -25.44
C PHE A 173 -2.13 -11.10 -24.66
N THR A 174 -2.83 -10.86 -23.55
CA THR A 174 -3.32 -11.91 -22.64
C THR A 174 -4.82 -11.73 -22.37
N SER A 175 -5.14 -11.24 -21.16
CA SER A 175 -6.47 -10.74 -20.79
C SER A 175 -6.37 -9.88 -19.53
N LEU A 176 -7.36 -9.00 -19.32
CA LEU A 176 -7.48 -8.21 -18.09
C LEU A 176 -7.53 -9.11 -16.84
N THR A 177 -8.22 -10.25 -16.94
CA THR A 177 -8.33 -11.26 -15.88
C THR A 177 -6.96 -11.82 -15.47
N ILE A 178 -6.11 -12.17 -16.44
CA ILE A 178 -4.77 -12.72 -16.17
C ILE A 178 -3.91 -11.69 -15.44
N ILE A 179 -3.98 -10.41 -15.82
CA ILE A 179 -3.23 -9.36 -15.13
C ILE A 179 -3.66 -9.21 -13.67
N CYS A 180 -4.96 -9.30 -13.37
CA CYS A 180 -5.44 -9.29 -11.99
C CYS A 180 -4.93 -10.49 -11.17
N PHE A 181 -4.82 -11.69 -11.77
CA PHE A 181 -4.20 -12.84 -11.10
C PHE A 181 -2.70 -12.63 -10.88
N ILE A 182 -1.98 -12.07 -11.85
CA ILE A 182 -0.56 -11.68 -11.67
C ILE A 182 -0.44 -10.67 -10.52
N ALA A 183 -1.31 -9.67 -10.46
CA ALA A 183 -1.36 -8.71 -9.35
C ALA A 183 -1.59 -9.40 -7.99
N THR A 184 -2.42 -10.43 -7.94
CA THR A 184 -2.63 -11.24 -6.73
C THR A 184 -1.31 -11.83 -6.23
N PHE A 185 -0.55 -12.51 -7.10
CA PHE A 185 0.72 -13.13 -6.72
C PHE A 185 1.78 -12.09 -6.35
N ILE A 186 1.88 -11.00 -7.12
CA ILE A 186 2.82 -9.90 -6.82
C ILE A 186 2.52 -9.29 -5.45
N SER A 187 1.25 -9.14 -5.08
CA SER A 187 0.83 -8.60 -3.78
C SER A 187 1.30 -9.46 -2.60
N LEU A 188 1.54 -10.75 -2.79
CA LEU A 188 2.02 -11.64 -1.72
C LEU A 188 3.55 -11.61 -1.56
N VAL A 189 4.31 -11.13 -2.56
CA VAL A 189 5.78 -11.13 -2.51
C VAL A 189 6.35 -10.37 -1.31
N PRO A 190 5.87 -9.17 -0.91
CA PRO A 190 6.40 -8.45 0.24
C PRO A 190 6.29 -9.22 1.56
N ILE A 191 5.36 -10.18 1.66
CA ILE A 191 5.17 -11.00 2.87
C ILE A 191 6.45 -11.77 3.19
N LEU A 192 7.20 -12.21 2.18
CA LEU A 192 8.48 -12.93 2.38
C LEU A 192 9.50 -12.06 3.12
N LEU A 193 9.60 -10.77 2.77
CA LEU A 193 10.47 -9.82 3.49
C LEU A 193 9.92 -9.53 4.89
N LEU A 194 8.62 -9.30 5.02
CA LEU A 194 7.99 -9.01 6.31
C LEU A 194 8.17 -10.16 7.31
N ILE A 195 8.05 -11.42 6.87
CA ILE A 195 8.25 -12.59 7.74
C ILE A 195 9.68 -12.63 8.29
N SER A 196 10.66 -12.22 7.52
CA SER A 196 12.08 -12.21 7.93
C SER A 196 12.40 -11.17 9.01
N LEU A 197 11.51 -10.20 9.27
CA LEU A 197 11.70 -9.19 10.30
C LEU A 197 11.27 -9.73 11.68
N ASN A 198 11.93 -9.22 12.74
CA ASN A 198 11.41 -9.37 14.09
C ASN A 198 10.12 -8.55 14.27
N GLU A 199 9.27 -8.91 15.24
CA GLU A 199 8.04 -8.16 15.51
C GLU A 199 8.36 -6.71 15.87
N LEU A 200 7.70 -5.79 15.20
CA LEU A 200 7.89 -4.36 15.37
C LEU A 200 6.80 -3.82 16.31
N LYS A 201 7.12 -3.66 17.59
CA LYS A 201 6.23 -3.07 18.59
C LYS A 201 6.57 -1.59 18.84
N PRO A 202 5.57 -0.75 19.19
CA PRO A 202 5.81 0.65 19.53
C PRO A 202 6.83 0.80 20.66
N GLY A 203 7.74 1.78 20.54
CA GLY A 203 8.69 2.14 21.59
C GLY A 203 9.87 1.21 21.83
N GLN A 204 10.04 0.15 21.04
CA GLN A 204 11.22 -0.75 21.14
C GLN A 204 12.44 -0.31 20.29
N PHE A 205 12.34 0.85 19.64
CA PHE A 205 13.41 1.38 18.79
C PHE A 205 14.13 2.53 19.52
N LYS A 206 15.34 2.24 19.96
CA LYS A 206 16.33 3.26 20.37
C LYS A 206 17.29 3.53 19.22
#